data_dc8899a67b340f67a4e127d0a6e568dd
#
_entry.id   dc8899a67b340f67a4e127d0a6e568dd
#
_cell.length_a   1.000
_cell.length_b   1.000
_cell.length_c   1.000
_cell.angle_alpha   90.00
_cell.angle_beta   90.00
_cell.angle_gamma   90.00
#
_symmetry.space_group_name_H-M   'P 1'
#
loop_
_entity.id
_entity.type
_entity.pdbx_description
1 polymer ?
#
loop_
_entity_poly.entity_id
_entity_poly.type
_entity_poly.pdbx_seq_one_letter_code
_entity_poly.pdbx_strand_id
1 'polypeptide(L)'
;PDNCALGALCDIDPEKEKMCKEQYPDVPFFKDWKDMIASGTVDAIITTVPHYLHHEISIYAMEHGMNVLCEKPAGVRSKDVQKMIACAKAHPEVSFGIMFNQRTNKLYQKIKEIVASGELGEIRRSQWMINSWWRPDSYYQQSAWRATWGGEGGGVLVNQAPHQLDLWQWICGIPVKVFSKNINGCHRDIGVENDVTMLVEFANGATGTFTTCTHDAIGTDRLEIDLDGGKIVVDNSKTAHVYHYIDKEGNPCTEDYLNEHMSMMEVAMLTSGNGAGSKLYTEETFENNDGWGFQHTTVMQNFAAHILTGSPLLAPGEDGINGVNLANSSQLSAWTGREVSNPCDPEEYAAELNKLIEAEGKFPVRE
;
A
#
# COMPACT_ATOMS: atom_id res chain seq x y z
N PRO A 1 -19.72 7.33 10.14
CA PRO A 1 -19.36 6.56 11.33
C PRO A 1 -20.16 7.01 12.54
N ASP A 2 -20.51 6.08 13.45
CA ASP A 2 -21.37 6.39 14.61
C ASP A 2 -20.61 7.07 15.76
N ASN A 3 -19.27 7.08 15.70
CA ASN A 3 -18.38 7.59 16.75
C ASN A 3 -17.56 8.83 16.33
N CYS A 4 -17.82 9.39 15.17
CA CYS A 4 -17.25 10.66 14.73
C CYS A 4 -18.20 11.43 13.81
N ALA A 5 -18.01 12.75 13.71
CA ALA A 5 -18.82 13.65 12.89
C ALA A 5 -17.92 14.58 12.07
N LEU A 6 -18.44 15.08 10.97
CA LEU A 6 -17.77 16.11 10.17
C LEU A 6 -17.84 17.46 10.90
N GLY A 7 -16.69 17.88 11.47
CA GLY A 7 -16.61 19.10 12.27
C GLY A 7 -16.23 20.34 11.46
N ALA A 8 -15.40 20.20 10.42
CA ALA A 8 -15.01 21.30 9.53
C ALA A 8 -14.53 20.76 8.18
N LEU A 9 -14.50 21.64 7.18
CA LEU A 9 -13.92 21.42 5.85
C LEU A 9 -12.89 22.50 5.54
N CYS A 10 -11.83 22.12 4.83
CA CYS A 10 -10.79 23.05 4.41
C CYS A 10 -10.31 22.75 2.98
N ASP A 11 -10.31 23.75 2.13
CA ASP A 11 -9.70 23.70 0.78
C ASP A 11 -9.34 25.11 0.32
N ILE A 12 -8.28 25.23 -0.48
CA ILE A 12 -7.86 26.49 -1.09
C ILE A 12 -8.68 26.85 -2.33
N ASP A 13 -9.39 25.90 -2.92
CA ASP A 13 -10.14 26.04 -4.15
C ASP A 13 -11.53 26.67 -3.89
N PRO A 14 -11.84 27.86 -4.46
CA PRO A 14 -13.14 28.51 -4.29
C PRO A 14 -14.33 27.67 -4.80
N GLU A 15 -14.13 26.86 -5.83
CA GLU A 15 -15.20 25.98 -6.35
C GLU A 15 -15.50 24.86 -5.35
N LYS A 16 -14.47 24.34 -4.65
CA LYS A 16 -14.67 23.38 -3.55
C LYS A 16 -15.40 24.02 -2.37
N GLU A 17 -15.05 25.26 -2.01
CA GLU A 17 -15.77 26.00 -0.98
C GLU A 17 -17.26 26.08 -1.30
N LYS A 18 -17.61 26.46 -2.54
CA LYS A 18 -19.00 26.56 -2.99
C LYS A 18 -19.72 25.21 -2.88
N MET A 19 -19.14 24.16 -3.43
CA MET A 19 -19.70 22.80 -3.37
C MET A 19 -19.91 22.33 -1.92
N CYS A 20 -18.91 22.53 -1.05
CA CYS A 20 -18.99 22.16 0.36
C CYS A 20 -20.11 22.90 1.08
N LYS A 21 -20.25 24.21 0.87
CA LYS A 21 -21.32 25.00 1.48
C LYS A 21 -22.73 24.64 0.98
N GLU A 22 -22.86 24.20 -0.27
CA GLU A 22 -24.12 23.69 -0.80
C GLU A 22 -24.48 22.31 -0.20
N GLN A 23 -23.50 21.43 -0.05
CA GLN A 23 -23.71 20.08 0.42
C GLN A 23 -23.78 19.96 1.95
N TYR A 24 -23.01 20.80 2.65
CA TYR A 24 -22.87 20.80 4.12
C TYR A 24 -23.00 22.23 4.68
N PRO A 25 -24.20 22.86 4.61
CA PRO A 25 -24.39 24.28 4.91
C PRO A 25 -24.07 24.64 6.37
N ASP A 26 -24.21 23.68 7.29
CA ASP A 26 -23.99 23.89 8.73
C ASP A 26 -22.55 23.57 9.18
N VAL A 27 -21.68 23.10 8.25
CA VAL A 27 -20.29 22.74 8.56
C VAL A 27 -19.37 23.94 8.28
N PRO A 28 -18.55 24.39 9.24
CA PRO A 28 -17.59 25.45 9.00
C PRO A 28 -16.62 25.11 7.87
N PHE A 29 -16.31 26.11 7.03
CA PHE A 29 -15.34 25.99 5.96
C PHE A 29 -14.17 26.96 6.16
N PHE A 30 -12.95 26.43 6.03
CA PHE A 30 -11.72 27.19 6.14
C PHE A 30 -10.95 27.20 4.82
N LYS A 31 -10.25 28.30 4.51
CA LYS A 31 -9.36 28.43 3.34
C LYS A 31 -7.92 28.09 3.70
N ASP A 32 -7.58 28.22 4.95
CA ASP A 32 -6.27 27.90 5.50
C ASP A 32 -6.42 26.80 6.56
N TRP A 33 -5.69 25.73 6.38
CA TRP A 33 -5.70 24.58 7.29
C TRP A 33 -5.11 24.94 8.68
N LYS A 34 -4.22 25.97 8.78
CA LYS A 34 -3.73 26.46 10.07
C LYS A 34 -4.84 27.12 10.87
N ASP A 35 -5.66 27.92 10.21
CA ASP A 35 -6.83 28.55 10.83
C ASP A 35 -7.84 27.48 11.30
N MET A 36 -8.03 26.41 10.51
CA MET A 36 -8.90 25.30 10.90
C MET A 36 -8.36 24.59 12.16
N ILE A 37 -7.07 24.27 12.20
CA ILE A 37 -6.43 23.64 13.36
C ILE A 37 -6.52 24.55 14.59
N ALA A 38 -6.26 25.84 14.43
CA ALA A 38 -6.30 26.82 15.54
C ALA A 38 -7.73 27.11 16.03
N SER A 39 -8.76 26.81 15.25
CA SER A 39 -10.16 27.15 15.58
C SER A 39 -10.74 26.38 16.77
N GLY A 40 -10.19 25.20 17.09
CA GLY A 40 -10.74 24.30 18.12
C GLY A 40 -12.09 23.67 17.75
N THR A 41 -12.48 23.70 16.46
CA THR A 41 -13.74 23.11 15.98
C THR A 41 -13.65 21.60 15.73
N VAL A 42 -12.45 21.04 15.67
CA VAL A 42 -12.19 19.62 15.37
C VAL A 42 -11.21 19.02 16.37
N ASP A 43 -11.35 17.72 16.66
CA ASP A 43 -10.47 16.94 17.55
C ASP A 43 -9.42 16.15 16.74
N ALA A 44 -9.67 15.97 15.45
CA ALA A 44 -8.83 15.22 14.53
C ALA A 44 -8.95 15.76 13.11
N ILE A 45 -7.90 15.62 12.32
CA ILE A 45 -7.91 15.93 10.88
C ILE A 45 -7.65 14.68 10.03
N ILE A 46 -8.21 14.70 8.81
CA ILE A 46 -7.84 13.78 7.74
C ILE A 46 -7.14 14.61 6.67
N THR A 47 -5.86 14.31 6.38
CA THR A 47 -5.10 15.04 5.35
C THR A 47 -5.33 14.41 3.98
N THR A 48 -6.13 15.06 3.12
CA THR A 48 -6.52 14.61 1.76
C THR A 48 -5.98 15.53 0.68
N VAL A 49 -4.76 16.03 0.85
CA VAL A 49 -4.08 17.00 0.00
C VAL A 49 -3.09 16.32 -0.97
N PRO A 50 -2.46 17.04 -1.91
CA PRO A 50 -1.35 16.49 -2.69
C PRO A 50 -0.22 15.94 -1.82
N HIS A 51 0.39 14.84 -2.23
CA HIS A 51 1.27 13.98 -1.43
C HIS A 51 2.41 14.72 -0.70
N TYR A 52 3.00 15.73 -1.34
CA TYR A 52 4.07 16.53 -0.73
C TYR A 52 3.63 17.36 0.46
N LEU A 53 2.33 17.65 0.62
CA LEU A 53 1.80 18.42 1.74
C LEU A 53 1.45 17.56 2.95
N HIS A 54 1.40 16.23 2.80
CA HIS A 54 1.02 15.32 3.88
C HIS A 54 1.89 15.52 5.11
N HIS A 55 3.22 15.56 4.95
CA HIS A 55 4.13 15.67 6.09
C HIS A 55 4.07 17.03 6.76
N GLU A 56 4.00 18.13 5.99
CA GLU A 56 3.95 19.49 6.54
C GLU A 56 2.71 19.68 7.41
N ILE A 57 1.53 19.34 6.87
CA ILE A 57 0.25 19.53 7.57
C ILE A 57 0.17 18.59 8.78
N SER A 58 0.58 17.32 8.63
CA SER A 58 0.50 16.33 9.70
C SER A 58 1.44 16.70 10.88
N ILE A 59 2.68 17.14 10.60
CA ILE A 59 3.62 17.57 11.62
C ILE A 59 3.06 18.78 12.38
N TYR A 60 2.65 19.81 11.64
CA TYR A 60 2.08 21.01 12.27
C TYR A 60 0.86 20.66 13.14
N ALA A 61 -0.02 19.81 12.66
CA ALA A 61 -1.20 19.39 13.40
C ALA A 61 -0.83 18.68 14.72
N MET A 62 0.09 17.71 14.68
CA MET A 62 0.55 16.99 15.87
C MET A 62 1.23 17.93 16.88
N GLU A 63 2.09 18.87 16.43
CA GLU A 63 2.71 19.90 17.24
C GLU A 63 1.69 20.84 17.93
N HIS A 64 0.48 20.91 17.39
CA HIS A 64 -0.63 21.71 17.96
C HIS A 64 -1.68 20.84 18.69
N GLY A 65 -1.32 19.61 19.06
CA GLY A 65 -2.17 18.73 19.86
C GLY A 65 -3.33 18.08 19.07
N MET A 66 -3.28 18.06 17.73
CA MET A 66 -4.32 17.54 16.87
C MET A 66 -4.04 16.09 16.47
N ASN A 67 -5.04 15.21 16.61
CA ASN A 67 -4.96 13.86 16.08
C ASN A 67 -4.97 13.86 14.55
N VAL A 68 -4.17 12.99 13.91
CA VAL A 68 -3.98 12.99 12.47
C VAL A 68 -4.23 11.60 11.86
N LEU A 69 -5.16 11.52 10.93
CA LEU A 69 -5.30 10.39 10.01
C LEU A 69 -4.83 10.85 8.63
N CYS A 70 -3.64 10.41 8.22
CA CYS A 70 -3.04 10.83 6.95
C CYS A 70 -3.51 9.92 5.80
N GLU A 71 -3.88 10.52 4.65
CA GLU A 71 -4.12 9.76 3.43
C GLU A 71 -2.83 9.11 2.92
N LYS A 72 -3.03 8.03 2.16
CA LYS A 72 -1.94 7.35 1.48
C LYS A 72 -1.55 8.09 0.16
N PRO A 73 -0.26 7.99 -0.25
CA PRO A 73 0.88 7.52 0.53
C PRO A 73 1.18 8.47 1.70
N ALA A 74 1.88 7.99 2.73
CA ALA A 74 2.23 8.85 3.88
C ALA A 74 3.05 10.09 3.46
N GLY A 75 3.75 10.01 2.33
CA GLY A 75 4.53 11.07 1.72
C GLY A 75 5.20 10.59 0.45
N VAL A 76 6.00 11.45 -0.17
CA VAL A 76 6.77 11.12 -1.38
C VAL A 76 8.15 10.58 -1.02
N ARG A 77 8.85 11.25 -0.10
CA ARG A 77 10.23 10.93 0.31
C ARG A 77 10.21 10.28 1.68
N SER A 78 10.92 9.18 1.84
CA SER A 78 11.03 8.48 3.12
C SER A 78 11.54 9.39 4.25
N LYS A 79 12.48 10.32 3.96
CA LYS A 79 12.99 11.29 4.93
C LYS A 79 11.89 12.20 5.52
N ASP A 80 10.87 12.55 4.75
CA ASP A 80 9.77 13.40 5.23
C ASP A 80 8.81 12.60 6.10
N VAL A 81 8.55 11.33 5.75
CA VAL A 81 7.76 10.42 6.58
C VAL A 81 8.49 10.09 7.90
N GLN A 82 9.82 9.97 7.89
CA GLN A 82 10.61 9.83 9.12
C GLN A 82 10.43 11.03 10.06
N LYS A 83 10.34 12.27 9.53
CA LYS A 83 10.03 13.47 10.34
C LYS A 83 8.64 13.39 10.97
N MET A 84 7.61 12.92 10.20
CA MET A 84 6.26 12.70 10.75
C MET A 84 6.27 11.70 11.90
N ILE A 85 6.96 10.57 11.73
CA ILE A 85 7.09 9.53 12.76
C ILE A 85 7.83 10.08 14.00
N ALA A 86 8.90 10.84 13.79
CA ALA A 86 9.64 11.47 14.88
C ALA A 86 8.76 12.48 15.65
N CYS A 87 7.96 13.27 14.94
CA CYS A 87 6.99 14.18 15.53
C CYS A 87 5.93 13.42 16.35
N ALA A 88 5.32 12.37 15.80
CA ALA A 88 4.34 11.56 16.52
C ALA A 88 4.92 10.94 17.80
N LYS A 89 6.18 10.48 17.77
CA LYS A 89 6.88 9.97 18.97
C LYS A 89 7.17 11.05 20.01
N ALA A 90 7.37 12.29 19.58
CA ALA A 90 7.56 13.44 20.49
C ALA A 90 6.25 13.93 21.11
N HIS A 91 5.11 13.60 20.51
CA HIS A 91 3.77 13.99 20.91
C HIS A 91 2.88 12.75 21.15
N PRO A 92 3.19 11.92 22.17
CA PRO A 92 2.45 10.69 22.45
C PRO A 92 1.01 10.92 22.92
N GLU A 93 0.63 12.15 23.21
CA GLU A 93 -0.74 12.57 23.56
C GLU A 93 -1.68 12.63 22.36
N VAL A 94 -1.16 12.66 21.13
CA VAL A 94 -1.95 12.65 19.91
C VAL A 94 -1.87 11.31 19.18
N SER A 95 -2.93 10.98 18.47
CA SER A 95 -2.99 9.76 17.66
C SER A 95 -2.56 10.07 16.23
N PHE A 96 -1.70 9.19 15.66
CA PHE A 96 -1.28 9.26 14.28
C PHE A 96 -1.57 7.94 13.56
N GLY A 97 -2.40 8.00 12.50
CA GLY A 97 -2.79 6.84 11.67
C GLY A 97 -2.65 7.12 10.19
N ILE A 98 -2.64 6.06 9.37
CA ILE A 98 -2.64 6.12 7.90
C ILE A 98 -3.93 5.50 7.37
N MET A 99 -4.48 6.06 6.26
CA MET A 99 -5.69 5.58 5.60
C MET A 99 -5.39 4.32 4.73
N PHE A 100 -4.85 3.26 5.36
CA PHE A 100 -4.70 1.96 4.71
C PHE A 100 -6.00 1.17 4.78
N ASN A 101 -7.00 1.63 4.05
CA ASN A 101 -8.35 1.08 4.07
C ASN A 101 -8.42 -0.39 3.67
N GLN A 102 -7.48 -0.90 2.84
CA GLN A 102 -7.45 -2.30 2.44
C GLN A 102 -7.09 -3.25 3.59
N ARG A 103 -6.47 -2.78 4.68
CA ARG A 103 -6.26 -3.58 5.89
C ARG A 103 -7.58 -3.92 6.62
N THR A 104 -8.70 -3.26 6.28
CA THR A 104 -10.03 -3.62 6.80
C THR A 104 -10.67 -4.79 6.06
N ASN A 105 -10.15 -5.16 4.89
CA ASN A 105 -10.63 -6.29 4.11
C ASN A 105 -10.40 -7.59 4.89
N LYS A 106 -11.48 -8.27 5.27
CA LYS A 106 -11.44 -9.49 6.08
C LYS A 106 -10.66 -10.64 5.44
N LEU A 107 -10.63 -10.68 4.11
CA LEU A 107 -9.86 -11.67 3.36
C LEU A 107 -8.36 -11.48 3.63
N TYR A 108 -7.83 -10.25 3.52
CA TYR A 108 -6.42 -9.97 3.79
C TYR A 108 -6.08 -10.08 5.29
N GLN A 109 -7.01 -9.76 6.19
CA GLN A 109 -6.84 -10.02 7.62
C GLN A 109 -6.68 -11.52 7.88
N LYS A 110 -7.53 -12.35 7.28
CA LYS A 110 -7.44 -13.81 7.42
C LYS A 110 -6.13 -14.37 6.86
N ILE A 111 -5.69 -13.90 5.69
CA ILE A 111 -4.40 -14.30 5.11
C ILE A 111 -3.25 -13.89 6.04
N LYS A 112 -3.28 -12.65 6.58
CA LYS A 112 -2.29 -12.17 7.55
C LYS A 112 -2.25 -13.06 8.80
N GLU A 113 -3.40 -13.48 9.33
CA GLU A 113 -3.49 -14.40 10.47
C GLU A 113 -2.83 -15.76 10.15
N ILE A 114 -3.15 -16.36 8.99
CA ILE A 114 -2.59 -17.64 8.54
C ILE A 114 -1.07 -17.55 8.42
N VAL A 115 -0.55 -16.54 7.73
CA VAL A 115 0.90 -16.34 7.58
C VAL A 115 1.56 -16.08 8.94
N ALA A 116 0.97 -15.24 9.78
CA ALA A 116 1.54 -14.88 11.08
C ALA A 116 1.47 -16.02 12.11
N SER A 117 0.53 -16.97 11.98
CA SER A 117 0.44 -18.15 12.85
C SER A 117 1.63 -19.10 12.67
N GLY A 118 2.28 -19.07 11.50
CA GLY A 118 3.37 -19.98 11.14
C GLY A 118 2.89 -21.41 10.82
N GLU A 119 1.59 -21.67 10.74
CA GLU A 119 1.05 -23.02 10.47
C GLU A 119 1.47 -23.57 9.10
N LEU A 120 1.75 -22.71 8.14
CA LEU A 120 2.27 -23.08 6.82
C LEU A 120 3.80 -22.92 6.69
N GLY A 121 4.51 -22.65 7.80
CA GLY A 121 5.96 -22.44 7.79
C GLY A 121 6.38 -21.10 7.19
N GLU A 122 7.63 -21.05 6.71
CA GLU A 122 8.25 -19.85 6.17
C GLU A 122 7.77 -19.56 4.73
N ILE A 123 7.70 -18.28 4.36
CA ILE A 123 7.48 -17.87 2.98
C ILE A 123 8.73 -18.19 2.16
N ARG A 124 8.56 -18.89 1.04
CA ARG A 124 9.59 -19.20 0.03
C ARG A 124 9.57 -18.26 -1.14
N ARG A 125 8.36 -17.83 -1.54
CA ARG A 125 8.14 -16.88 -2.65
C ARG A 125 6.85 -16.13 -2.48
N SER A 126 6.80 -14.88 -2.98
CA SER A 126 5.57 -14.11 -3.06
C SER A 126 5.50 -13.33 -4.38
N GLN A 127 4.36 -13.39 -5.08
CA GLN A 127 4.17 -12.74 -6.37
C GLN A 127 2.84 -12.01 -6.39
N TRP A 128 2.86 -10.73 -6.71
CA TRP A 128 1.63 -9.97 -6.94
C TRP A 128 1.64 -9.32 -8.31
N MET A 129 0.70 -9.71 -9.14
CA MET A 129 0.38 -9.04 -10.39
C MET A 129 -0.92 -8.27 -10.19
N ILE A 130 -0.86 -6.94 -10.32
CA ILE A 130 -2.04 -6.09 -10.23
C ILE A 130 -2.03 -5.00 -11.31
N ASN A 131 -2.71 -5.28 -12.42
CA ASN A 131 -2.81 -4.44 -13.60
C ASN A 131 -4.24 -3.91 -13.82
N SER A 132 -5.12 -4.06 -12.84
CA SER A 132 -6.55 -3.73 -12.92
C SER A 132 -6.86 -2.23 -12.82
N TRP A 133 -5.85 -1.36 -12.83
CA TRP A 133 -6.02 0.09 -12.67
C TRP A 133 -5.93 0.87 -13.98
N TRP A 134 -6.61 0.42 -15.00
CA TRP A 134 -6.63 1.15 -16.26
C TRP A 134 -6.99 2.63 -16.07
N ARG A 135 -6.15 3.53 -16.60
CA ARG A 135 -6.34 4.98 -16.54
C ARG A 135 -6.15 5.59 -17.93
N PRO A 136 -7.14 6.30 -18.47
CA PRO A 136 -7.00 7.06 -19.72
C PRO A 136 -6.23 8.36 -19.48
N ASP A 137 -5.79 9.04 -20.55
CA ASP A 137 -5.10 10.33 -20.45
C ASP A 137 -5.95 11.39 -19.76
N SER A 138 -7.28 11.37 -19.96
CA SER A 138 -8.22 12.27 -19.30
C SER A 138 -8.20 12.17 -17.77
N TYR A 139 -7.83 11.02 -17.20
CA TYR A 139 -7.62 10.88 -15.75
C TYR A 139 -6.43 11.70 -15.27
N TYR A 140 -5.33 11.68 -16.01
CA TYR A 140 -4.12 12.41 -15.65
C TYR A 140 -4.27 13.93 -15.84
N GLN A 141 -5.16 14.35 -16.75
CA GLN A 141 -5.44 15.75 -17.05
C GLN A 141 -6.37 16.44 -16.03
N GLN A 142 -6.91 15.72 -15.04
CA GLN A 142 -7.84 16.27 -14.05
C GLN A 142 -7.21 17.32 -13.12
N SER A 143 -5.89 17.31 -12.96
CA SER A 143 -5.19 18.30 -12.12
C SER A 143 -3.73 18.45 -12.56
N ALA A 144 -3.19 19.65 -12.41
CA ALA A 144 -1.84 19.98 -12.86
C ALA A 144 -0.71 19.26 -12.08
N TRP A 145 -0.98 18.81 -10.87
CA TRP A 145 0.01 18.10 -10.03
C TRP A 145 0.07 16.60 -10.32
N ARG A 146 -0.99 16.03 -10.90
CA ARG A 146 -1.08 14.60 -11.17
C ARG A 146 -0.10 14.15 -12.24
N ALA A 147 0.44 12.93 -12.09
CA ALA A 147 1.42 12.34 -13.01
C ALA A 147 2.66 13.23 -13.27
N THR A 148 3.13 13.90 -12.22
CA THR A 148 4.34 14.74 -12.26
C THR A 148 5.29 14.39 -11.11
N TRP A 149 6.59 14.53 -11.36
CA TRP A 149 7.59 14.27 -10.32
C TRP A 149 7.53 15.31 -9.20
N GLY A 150 7.37 16.57 -9.55
CA GLY A 150 7.35 17.65 -8.57
C GLY A 150 6.00 17.88 -7.88
N GLY A 151 4.90 17.40 -8.46
CA GLY A 151 3.55 17.56 -7.89
C GLY A 151 3.04 16.33 -7.15
N GLU A 152 3.23 15.13 -7.71
CA GLU A 152 2.75 13.85 -7.16
C GLU A 152 3.88 12.99 -6.58
N GLY A 153 5.11 13.10 -7.11
CA GLY A 153 6.27 12.32 -6.67
C GLY A 153 6.45 10.99 -7.39
N GLY A 154 5.73 10.78 -8.48
CA GLY A 154 5.73 9.56 -9.27
C GLY A 154 4.36 9.26 -9.87
N GLY A 155 4.16 8.03 -10.28
CA GLY A 155 2.94 7.57 -10.93
C GLY A 155 2.26 6.41 -10.20
N VAL A 156 2.23 5.23 -10.83
CA VAL A 156 1.48 4.08 -10.32
C VAL A 156 1.91 3.65 -8.91
N LEU A 157 3.20 3.73 -8.57
CA LEU A 157 3.72 3.32 -7.27
C LEU A 157 3.25 4.20 -6.11
N VAL A 158 3.04 5.50 -6.37
CA VAL A 158 2.67 6.47 -5.32
C VAL A 158 1.18 6.80 -5.32
N ASN A 159 0.44 6.47 -6.38
CA ASN A 159 -0.99 6.77 -6.48
C ASN A 159 -1.88 5.52 -6.40
N GLN A 160 -1.77 4.57 -7.35
CA GLN A 160 -2.65 3.41 -7.40
C GLN A 160 -2.18 2.28 -6.47
N ALA A 161 -0.88 1.99 -6.45
CA ALA A 161 -0.30 0.83 -5.77
C ALA A 161 -0.04 0.95 -4.27
N PRO A 162 -0.10 2.11 -3.56
CA PRO A 162 0.28 2.19 -2.15
C PRO A 162 -0.43 1.19 -1.24
N HIS A 163 -1.71 0.89 -1.48
CA HIS A 163 -2.45 -0.09 -0.71
C HIS A 163 -1.90 -1.51 -0.87
N GLN A 164 -1.52 -1.89 -2.09
CA GLN A 164 -0.99 -3.23 -2.36
C GLN A 164 0.46 -3.35 -1.90
N LEU A 165 1.27 -2.29 -2.04
CA LEU A 165 2.61 -2.25 -1.46
C LEU A 165 2.56 -2.37 0.07
N ASP A 166 1.57 -1.74 0.72
CA ASP A 166 1.33 -1.90 2.15
C ASP A 166 0.90 -3.33 2.50
N LEU A 167 -0.16 -3.85 1.88
CA LEU A 167 -0.67 -5.19 2.15
C LEU A 167 0.38 -6.28 1.91
N TRP A 168 1.13 -6.17 0.83
CA TRP A 168 2.18 -7.14 0.50
C TRP A 168 3.23 -7.23 1.60
N GLN A 169 3.71 -6.08 2.07
CA GLN A 169 4.67 -6.03 3.17
C GLN A 169 4.05 -6.39 4.52
N TRP A 170 2.80 -5.98 4.76
CA TRP A 170 2.08 -6.31 5.99
C TRP A 170 1.85 -7.82 6.14
N ILE A 171 1.60 -8.53 5.04
CA ILE A 171 1.38 -9.98 5.01
C ILE A 171 2.70 -10.74 4.96
N CYS A 172 3.57 -10.42 3.98
CA CYS A 172 4.74 -11.21 3.63
C CYS A 172 6.05 -10.74 4.30
N GLY A 173 6.03 -9.61 5.03
CA GLY A 173 7.23 -9.00 5.59
C GLY A 173 7.86 -7.97 4.64
N ILE A 174 8.85 -7.24 5.18
CA ILE A 174 9.51 -6.14 4.46
C ILE A 174 10.69 -6.71 3.66
N PRO A 175 10.75 -6.51 2.33
CA PRO A 175 11.90 -6.87 1.53
C PRO A 175 13.15 -6.10 1.95
N VAL A 176 14.33 -6.69 1.77
CA VAL A 176 15.63 -6.07 2.10
C VAL A 176 16.39 -5.57 0.87
N LYS A 177 16.04 -6.07 -0.33
CA LYS A 177 16.64 -5.64 -1.60
C LYS A 177 15.57 -5.51 -2.68
N VAL A 178 15.83 -4.63 -3.64
CA VAL A 178 14.93 -4.35 -4.77
C VAL A 178 15.75 -4.18 -6.06
N PHE A 179 15.31 -4.85 -7.13
CA PHE A 179 15.67 -4.55 -8.49
C PHE A 179 14.40 -4.29 -9.30
N SER A 180 14.35 -3.15 -9.99
CA SER A 180 13.12 -2.75 -10.67
C SER A 180 13.35 -2.21 -12.08
N LYS A 181 12.38 -2.47 -12.96
CA LYS A 181 12.23 -1.83 -14.25
C LYS A 181 10.92 -1.05 -14.25
N ASN A 182 11.03 0.26 -14.29
CA ASN A 182 9.89 1.17 -14.34
C ASN A 182 9.90 1.87 -15.71
N ILE A 183 8.74 1.94 -16.37
CA ILE A 183 8.60 2.61 -17.66
C ILE A 183 7.70 3.82 -17.46
N ASN A 184 8.24 4.99 -17.81
CA ASN A 184 7.49 6.25 -17.77
C ASN A 184 6.67 6.42 -19.04
N GLY A 185 5.41 6.84 -18.90
CA GLY A 185 4.55 7.13 -20.03
C GLY A 185 4.27 5.94 -20.95
N CYS A 186 4.26 4.70 -20.44
CA CYS A 186 3.92 3.53 -21.23
C CYS A 186 2.49 3.65 -21.76
N HIS A 187 2.34 3.86 -23.08
CA HIS A 187 1.05 4.08 -23.73
C HIS A 187 0.19 5.23 -23.14
N ARG A 188 0.83 6.20 -22.49
CA ARG A 188 0.22 7.42 -21.89
C ARG A 188 1.12 8.64 -22.11
N ASP A 189 0.51 9.80 -22.24
CA ASP A 189 1.23 11.08 -22.34
C ASP A 189 1.51 11.66 -20.94
N ILE A 190 2.40 10.99 -20.20
CA ILE A 190 2.82 11.36 -18.83
C ILE A 190 4.31 11.16 -18.62
N GLY A 191 4.89 11.92 -17.67
CA GLY A 191 6.34 11.88 -17.41
C GLY A 191 6.77 10.89 -16.33
N VAL A 192 5.83 10.24 -15.63
CA VAL A 192 6.07 9.36 -14.49
C VAL A 192 5.84 7.89 -14.83
N GLU A 193 6.26 6.99 -13.95
CA GLU A 193 6.10 5.55 -14.16
C GLU A 193 4.62 5.13 -14.09
N ASN A 194 4.22 4.34 -15.08
CA ASN A 194 2.90 3.73 -15.13
C ASN A 194 2.90 2.25 -15.55
N ASP A 195 4.09 1.69 -15.67
CA ASP A 195 4.35 0.26 -15.85
C ASP A 195 5.59 -0.10 -15.03
N VAL A 196 5.45 -1.05 -14.09
CA VAL A 196 6.47 -1.45 -13.13
C VAL A 196 6.58 -2.95 -13.06
N THR A 197 7.81 -3.45 -13.15
CA THR A 197 8.18 -4.83 -12.82
C THR A 197 9.29 -4.79 -11.77
N MET A 198 8.99 -5.25 -10.56
CA MET A 198 9.88 -5.24 -9.41
C MET A 198 10.20 -6.66 -8.98
N LEU A 199 11.48 -6.94 -8.75
CA LEU A 199 12.01 -8.15 -8.09
C LEU A 199 12.49 -7.74 -6.71
N VAL A 200 12.18 -8.51 -5.68
CA VAL A 200 12.62 -8.29 -4.30
C VAL A 200 13.23 -9.53 -3.69
N GLU A 201 14.11 -9.33 -2.69
CA GLU A 201 14.65 -10.36 -1.80
C GLU A 201 14.23 -10.04 -0.36
N PHE A 202 13.76 -11.05 0.38
CA PHE A 202 13.42 -10.96 1.80
C PHE A 202 14.59 -11.42 2.66
N ALA A 203 14.58 -11.08 3.96
CA ALA A 203 15.68 -11.37 4.88
C ALA A 203 15.98 -12.87 5.05
N ASN A 204 14.98 -13.74 4.86
CA ASN A 204 15.13 -15.20 4.91
C ASN A 204 15.61 -15.81 3.59
N GLY A 205 15.93 -15.00 2.57
CA GLY A 205 16.35 -15.45 1.22
C GLY A 205 15.18 -15.74 0.28
N ALA A 206 13.92 -15.63 0.71
CA ALA A 206 12.76 -15.72 -0.15
C ALA A 206 12.80 -14.61 -1.21
N THR A 207 12.22 -14.87 -2.38
CA THR A 207 12.12 -13.89 -3.46
C THR A 207 10.68 -13.47 -3.70
N GLY A 208 10.49 -12.27 -4.25
CA GLY A 208 9.17 -11.81 -4.64
C GLY A 208 9.18 -11.00 -5.92
N THR A 209 8.02 -10.95 -6.58
CA THR A 209 7.80 -10.08 -7.74
C THR A 209 6.53 -9.27 -7.55
N PHE A 210 6.58 -7.99 -7.93
CA PHE A 210 5.42 -7.12 -7.98
C PHE A 210 5.35 -6.47 -9.35
N THR A 211 4.23 -6.70 -10.06
CA THR A 211 4.02 -6.10 -11.38
C THR A 211 2.72 -5.30 -11.38
N THR A 212 2.77 -4.10 -11.92
CA THR A 212 1.60 -3.22 -11.99
C THR A 212 1.68 -2.28 -13.18
N CYS A 213 0.53 -1.95 -13.75
CA CYS A 213 0.42 -0.92 -14.78
C CYS A 213 -0.93 -0.22 -14.78
N THR A 214 -1.03 0.89 -15.54
CA THR A 214 -2.29 1.63 -15.73
C THR A 214 -2.78 1.62 -17.18
N HIS A 215 -2.20 0.82 -18.04
CA HIS A 215 -2.54 0.76 -19.47
C HIS A 215 -3.22 -0.55 -19.91
N ASP A 216 -3.33 -1.55 -19.03
CA ASP A 216 -4.06 -2.79 -19.32
C ASP A 216 -5.57 -2.60 -19.07
N ALA A 217 -6.36 -2.66 -20.15
CA ALA A 217 -7.81 -2.40 -20.07
C ALA A 217 -8.61 -3.61 -19.55
N ILE A 218 -8.04 -4.81 -19.58
CA ILE A 218 -8.67 -6.02 -19.02
C ILE A 218 -8.25 -6.18 -17.56
N GLY A 219 -6.96 -6.06 -17.30
CA GLY A 219 -6.35 -6.16 -15.99
C GLY A 219 -6.28 -7.57 -15.43
N THR A 220 -5.40 -7.71 -14.45
CA THR A 220 -5.26 -8.91 -13.61
C THR A 220 -5.01 -8.43 -12.19
N ASP A 221 -5.63 -9.08 -11.21
CA ASP A 221 -5.27 -8.91 -9.79
C ASP A 221 -5.13 -10.30 -9.19
N ARG A 222 -3.86 -10.72 -9.00
CA ARG A 222 -3.52 -12.04 -8.47
C ARG A 222 -2.30 -11.97 -7.58
N LEU A 223 -2.49 -12.37 -6.31
CA LEU A 223 -1.42 -12.58 -5.33
C LEU A 223 -1.22 -14.08 -5.12
N GLU A 224 0.03 -14.53 -5.18
CA GLU A 224 0.43 -15.89 -4.81
C GLU A 224 1.52 -15.83 -3.74
N ILE A 225 1.39 -16.67 -2.71
CA ILE A 225 2.37 -16.83 -1.64
C ILE A 225 2.66 -18.32 -1.51
N ASP A 226 3.89 -18.72 -1.83
CA ASP A 226 4.38 -20.09 -1.65
C ASP A 226 5.05 -20.17 -0.27
N LEU A 227 4.62 -21.15 0.56
CA LEU A 227 5.13 -21.40 1.91
C LEU A 227 5.63 -22.84 2.03
N ASP A 228 6.33 -23.18 3.11
CA ASP A 228 6.84 -24.53 3.32
C ASP A 228 5.74 -25.59 3.30
N GLY A 229 4.63 -25.33 3.95
CA GLY A 229 3.52 -26.26 4.12
C GLY A 229 2.33 -26.04 3.19
N GLY A 230 2.46 -25.12 2.20
CA GLY A 230 1.33 -24.87 1.31
C GLY A 230 1.46 -23.63 0.43
N LYS A 231 0.32 -23.19 -0.08
CA LYS A 231 0.23 -22.04 -0.98
C LYS A 231 -1.03 -21.23 -0.70
N ILE A 232 -0.93 -19.93 -0.79
CA ILE A 232 -2.08 -19.02 -0.77
C ILE A 232 -2.20 -18.34 -2.14
N VAL A 233 -3.40 -18.32 -2.70
CA VAL A 233 -3.71 -17.64 -3.95
C VAL A 233 -4.90 -16.72 -3.72
N VAL A 234 -4.76 -15.45 -4.09
CA VAL A 234 -5.85 -14.47 -4.04
C VAL A 234 -6.14 -13.97 -5.43
N ASP A 235 -7.39 -14.08 -5.84
CA ASP A 235 -7.87 -13.61 -7.13
C ASP A 235 -8.81 -12.42 -6.96
N ASN A 236 -8.52 -11.34 -7.68
CA ASN A 236 -9.33 -10.11 -7.76
C ASN A 236 -9.63 -9.44 -6.42
N SER A 237 -8.76 -9.63 -5.41
CA SER A 237 -8.98 -9.15 -4.03
C SER A 237 -10.33 -9.60 -3.42
N LYS A 238 -10.92 -10.69 -3.94
CA LYS A 238 -12.24 -11.20 -3.58
C LYS A 238 -12.24 -12.63 -3.07
N THR A 239 -11.46 -13.49 -3.70
CA THR A 239 -11.43 -14.92 -3.36
C THR A 239 -10.01 -15.31 -2.99
N ALA A 240 -9.83 -15.97 -1.86
CA ALA A 240 -8.57 -16.58 -1.45
C ALA A 240 -8.73 -18.10 -1.37
N HIS A 241 -7.76 -18.80 -1.95
CA HIS A 241 -7.59 -20.23 -1.87
C HIS A 241 -6.35 -20.50 -1.02
N VAL A 242 -6.51 -21.27 0.05
CA VAL A 242 -5.41 -21.70 0.93
C VAL A 242 -5.23 -23.21 0.75
N TYR A 243 -4.09 -23.59 0.23
CA TYR A 243 -3.70 -24.97 -0.01
C TYR A 243 -2.76 -25.42 1.09
N HIS A 244 -3.08 -26.54 1.77
CA HIS A 244 -2.24 -27.18 2.78
C HIS A 244 -1.68 -28.46 2.19
N TYR A 245 -0.35 -28.62 2.15
CA TYR A 245 0.26 -29.84 1.66
C TYR A 245 -0.03 -31.00 2.62
N ILE A 246 -0.29 -32.18 2.04
CA ILE A 246 -0.54 -33.42 2.76
C ILE A 246 0.28 -34.55 2.17
N ASP A 247 0.69 -35.48 3.05
CA ASP A 247 1.30 -36.74 2.65
C ASP A 247 0.27 -37.72 2.08
N LYS A 248 0.72 -38.94 1.74
CA LYS A 248 -0.13 -39.99 1.18
C LYS A 248 -1.19 -40.50 2.15
N GLU A 249 -0.96 -40.35 3.44
CA GLU A 249 -1.86 -40.73 4.52
C GLU A 249 -2.84 -39.60 4.88
N GLY A 250 -2.66 -38.41 4.28
CA GLY A 250 -3.50 -37.23 4.49
C GLY A 250 -3.08 -36.37 5.66
N ASN A 251 -1.88 -36.55 6.20
CA ASN A 251 -1.36 -35.72 7.29
C ASN A 251 -0.69 -34.46 6.73
N PRO A 252 -0.77 -33.31 7.41
CA PRO A 252 -0.05 -32.09 7.02
C PRO A 252 1.46 -32.37 6.88
N CYS A 253 2.05 -31.85 5.80
CA CYS A 253 3.47 -31.97 5.52
C CYS A 253 4.03 -30.71 4.86
N THR A 254 5.34 -30.70 4.59
CA THR A 254 6.02 -29.62 3.88
C THR A 254 6.41 -30.04 2.46
N GLU A 255 6.77 -29.07 1.62
CA GLU A 255 7.29 -29.34 0.29
C GLU A 255 8.60 -30.14 0.37
N ASP A 256 9.47 -29.86 1.36
CA ASP A 256 10.69 -30.63 1.56
C ASP A 256 10.39 -32.09 1.88
N TYR A 257 9.37 -32.37 2.71
CA TYR A 257 8.91 -33.75 2.95
C TYR A 257 8.44 -34.43 1.66
N LEU A 258 7.64 -33.74 0.84
CA LEU A 258 7.16 -34.27 -0.44
C LEU A 258 8.34 -34.53 -1.38
N ASN A 259 9.32 -33.63 -1.47
CA ASN A 259 10.53 -33.78 -2.28
C ASN A 259 11.34 -35.03 -1.88
N GLU A 260 11.47 -35.30 -0.58
CA GLU A 260 12.23 -36.46 -0.07
C GLU A 260 11.50 -37.80 -0.27
N HIS A 261 10.16 -37.82 -0.24
CA HIS A 261 9.35 -39.05 -0.18
C HIS A 261 8.59 -39.36 -1.47
N MET A 262 8.64 -38.49 -2.50
CA MET A 262 7.99 -38.76 -3.78
C MET A 262 8.91 -39.40 -4.79
N SER A 263 8.44 -40.50 -5.38
CA SER A 263 9.10 -41.14 -6.51
C SER A 263 8.84 -40.44 -7.84
N MET A 264 9.75 -40.61 -8.81
CA MET A 264 9.57 -40.08 -10.17
C MET A 264 8.30 -40.60 -10.87
N MET A 265 7.82 -41.78 -10.53
CA MET A 265 6.57 -42.33 -11.08
C MET A 265 5.36 -41.53 -10.55
N GLU A 266 5.35 -41.18 -9.29
CA GLU A 266 4.30 -40.36 -8.66
C GLU A 266 4.29 -38.94 -9.23
N VAL A 267 5.47 -38.32 -9.41
CA VAL A 267 5.61 -37.03 -10.09
C VAL A 267 5.04 -37.10 -11.51
N ALA A 268 5.36 -38.15 -12.27
CA ALA A 268 4.82 -38.33 -13.64
C ALA A 268 3.28 -38.49 -13.66
N MET A 269 2.71 -39.15 -12.66
CA MET A 269 1.24 -39.27 -12.52
C MET A 269 0.60 -37.93 -12.22
N LEU A 270 1.20 -37.11 -11.36
CA LEU A 270 0.70 -35.76 -11.03
C LEU A 270 0.74 -34.82 -12.24
N THR A 271 1.84 -34.85 -12.99
CA THR A 271 2.08 -33.93 -14.13
C THR A 271 1.36 -34.36 -15.42
N SER A 272 0.98 -35.63 -15.57
CA SER A 272 0.33 -36.14 -16.77
C SER A 272 -1.14 -35.76 -16.97
N GLY A 273 -1.75 -35.08 -15.98
CA GLY A 273 -3.15 -34.66 -16.00
C GLY A 273 -4.17 -35.83 -15.94
N ASN A 274 -3.72 -37.07 -15.92
CA ASN A 274 -4.55 -38.27 -15.79
C ASN A 274 -4.90 -38.61 -14.35
N GLY A 275 -4.94 -37.57 -13.51
CA GLY A 275 -5.00 -37.57 -12.06
C GLY A 275 -6.17 -38.29 -11.41
N ALA A 276 -6.08 -39.64 -11.40
CA ALA A 276 -6.62 -40.44 -10.31
C ALA A 276 -5.58 -40.55 -9.16
N GLY A 277 -4.54 -39.68 -9.16
CA GLY A 277 -3.50 -39.63 -8.15
C GLY A 277 -3.98 -38.86 -6.92
N SER A 278 -3.54 -39.28 -5.76
CA SER A 278 -3.79 -38.63 -4.47
C SER A 278 -3.57 -37.13 -4.56
N LYS A 279 -4.54 -36.34 -4.15
CA LYS A 279 -4.32 -34.90 -3.97
C LYS A 279 -3.19 -34.72 -2.96
N LEU A 280 -2.17 -33.93 -3.27
CA LEU A 280 -1.08 -33.61 -2.34
C LEU A 280 -1.42 -32.40 -1.47
N TYR A 281 -2.65 -31.96 -1.49
CA TYR A 281 -3.11 -30.83 -0.71
C TYR A 281 -4.60 -30.91 -0.40
N THR A 282 -4.97 -30.30 0.69
CA THR A 282 -6.35 -29.86 0.97
C THR A 282 -6.49 -28.40 0.60
N GLU A 283 -7.72 -27.92 0.37
CA GLU A 283 -8.01 -26.56 -0.03
C GLU A 283 -9.11 -25.98 0.83
N GLU A 284 -8.88 -24.77 1.32
CA GLU A 284 -9.89 -23.92 1.93
C GLU A 284 -10.10 -22.68 1.06
N THR A 285 -11.36 -22.22 0.95
CA THR A 285 -11.69 -21.02 0.17
C THR A 285 -12.38 -19.99 1.04
N PHE A 286 -11.93 -18.75 0.94
CA PHE A 286 -12.51 -17.60 1.62
C PHE A 286 -12.95 -16.55 0.59
N GLU A 287 -14.10 -15.91 0.83
CA GLU A 287 -14.62 -14.85 -0.02
C GLU A 287 -14.80 -13.55 0.75
N ASN A 288 -14.51 -12.43 0.10
CA ASN A 288 -14.84 -11.11 0.57
C ASN A 288 -15.96 -10.50 -0.27
N ASN A 289 -17.07 -10.18 0.38
CA ASN A 289 -18.27 -9.60 -0.22
C ASN A 289 -18.54 -8.16 0.29
N ASP A 290 -17.54 -7.49 0.88
CA ASP A 290 -17.67 -6.13 1.39
C ASP A 290 -18.00 -5.15 0.25
N GLY A 291 -18.96 -4.25 0.49
CA GLY A 291 -19.36 -3.20 -0.45
C GLY A 291 -18.29 -2.11 -0.61
N TRP A 292 -18.33 -1.39 -1.72
CA TRP A 292 -17.45 -0.26 -1.98
C TRP A 292 -17.68 0.89 -0.96
N GLY A 293 -16.59 1.51 -0.47
CA GLY A 293 -16.61 2.63 0.47
C GLY A 293 -16.67 2.26 1.94
N PHE A 294 -17.10 1.03 2.29
CA PHE A 294 -17.17 0.55 3.67
C PHE A 294 -15.81 0.58 4.36
N GLN A 295 -14.76 0.30 3.64
CA GLN A 295 -13.39 0.23 4.15
C GLN A 295 -12.88 1.56 4.71
N HIS A 296 -13.15 2.70 4.06
CA HIS A 296 -12.78 4.02 4.57
C HIS A 296 -13.52 4.34 5.88
N THR A 297 -14.83 4.06 5.91
CA THR A 297 -15.64 4.23 7.13
C THR A 297 -15.08 3.41 8.29
N THR A 298 -14.67 2.18 8.04
CA THR A 298 -14.09 1.29 9.07
C THR A 298 -12.77 1.83 9.61
N VAL A 299 -11.87 2.38 8.77
CA VAL A 299 -10.63 3.01 9.24
C VAL A 299 -10.95 4.25 10.10
N MET A 300 -11.87 5.11 9.66
CA MET A 300 -12.27 6.30 10.44
C MET A 300 -12.89 5.90 11.79
N GLN A 301 -13.73 4.88 11.83
CA GLN A 301 -14.31 4.35 13.08
C GLN A 301 -13.23 3.77 14.00
N ASN A 302 -12.28 3.02 13.47
CA ASN A 302 -11.14 2.49 14.24
C ASN A 302 -10.27 3.62 14.81
N PHE A 303 -9.97 4.64 13.98
CA PHE A 303 -9.19 5.79 14.41
C PHE A 303 -9.90 6.59 15.52
N ALA A 304 -11.20 6.87 15.35
CA ALA A 304 -12.01 7.52 16.39
C ALA A 304 -12.10 6.66 17.67
N ALA A 305 -12.26 5.34 17.55
CA ALA A 305 -12.26 4.44 18.70
C ALA A 305 -10.90 4.45 19.42
N HIS A 306 -9.78 4.52 18.69
CA HIS A 306 -8.46 4.66 19.29
C HIS A 306 -8.35 5.94 20.13
N ILE A 307 -8.77 7.08 19.59
CA ILE A 307 -8.75 8.37 20.32
C ILE A 307 -9.62 8.29 21.59
N LEU A 308 -10.80 7.69 21.49
CA LEU A 308 -11.77 7.66 22.58
C LEU A 308 -11.45 6.64 23.68
N THR A 309 -10.83 5.50 23.33
CA THR A 309 -10.73 4.33 24.23
C THR A 309 -9.33 3.74 24.33
N GLY A 310 -8.36 4.20 23.51
CA GLY A 310 -7.03 3.61 23.43
C GLY A 310 -6.99 2.23 22.72
N SER A 311 -8.05 1.85 21.98
CA SER A 311 -8.07 0.59 21.22
C SER A 311 -6.95 0.57 20.16
N PRO A 312 -6.39 -0.59 19.78
CA PRO A 312 -5.31 -0.65 18.79
C PRO A 312 -5.70 -0.03 17.44
N LEU A 313 -4.77 0.73 16.84
CA LEU A 313 -4.91 1.20 15.46
C LEU A 313 -4.73 0.04 14.49
N LEU A 314 -5.62 -0.04 13.51
CA LEU A 314 -5.49 -0.98 12.39
C LEU A 314 -4.31 -0.63 11.47
N ALA A 315 -4.06 0.65 11.30
CA ALA A 315 -2.97 1.20 10.49
C ALA A 315 -2.27 2.34 11.26
N PRO A 316 -1.32 2.02 12.16
CA PRO A 316 -0.50 3.02 12.84
C PRO A 316 0.24 3.91 11.85
N GLY A 317 0.43 5.18 12.18
CA GLY A 317 1.06 6.16 11.30
C GLY A 317 2.48 5.80 10.89
N GLU A 318 3.23 5.14 11.79
CA GLU A 318 4.59 4.64 11.50
C GLU A 318 4.63 3.59 10.37
N ASP A 319 3.58 2.82 10.15
CA ASP A 319 3.55 1.83 9.07
C ASP A 319 3.54 2.49 7.68
N GLY A 320 3.12 3.75 7.60
CA GLY A 320 3.09 4.52 6.36
C GLY A 320 4.44 4.61 5.64
N ILE A 321 5.55 4.47 6.38
CA ILE A 321 6.89 4.53 5.79
C ILE A 321 7.22 3.32 4.92
N ASN A 322 6.66 2.15 5.20
CA ASN A 322 7.03 0.90 4.52
C ASN A 322 6.69 0.95 3.03
N GLY A 323 5.48 1.39 2.69
CA GLY A 323 5.06 1.57 1.29
C GLY A 323 5.89 2.63 0.57
N VAL A 324 6.23 3.72 1.24
CA VAL A 324 7.07 4.80 0.69
C VAL A 324 8.50 4.32 0.46
N ASN A 325 9.10 3.59 1.41
CA ASN A 325 10.43 3.00 1.26
C ASN A 325 10.49 2.08 0.03
N LEU A 326 9.53 1.18 -0.12
CA LEU A 326 9.52 0.23 -1.23
C LEU A 326 9.33 0.92 -2.58
N ALA A 327 8.44 1.94 -2.66
CA ALA A 327 8.27 2.76 -3.85
C ALA A 327 9.54 3.54 -4.19
N ASN A 328 10.19 4.19 -3.21
CA ASN A 328 11.45 4.92 -3.40
C ASN A 328 12.59 3.99 -3.85
N SER A 329 12.71 2.79 -3.25
CA SER A 329 13.70 1.80 -3.63
C SER A 329 13.47 1.29 -5.06
N SER A 330 12.22 1.05 -5.46
CA SER A 330 11.86 0.67 -6.83
C SER A 330 12.21 1.77 -7.83
N GLN A 331 11.85 3.01 -7.55
CA GLN A 331 12.15 4.16 -8.40
C GLN A 331 13.68 4.35 -8.53
N LEU A 332 14.42 4.36 -7.42
CA LEU A 332 15.87 4.52 -7.43
C LEU A 332 16.56 3.39 -8.21
N SER A 333 16.14 2.14 -7.99
CA SER A 333 16.67 0.99 -8.74
C SER A 333 16.46 1.15 -10.25
N ALA A 334 15.27 1.57 -10.66
CA ALA A 334 14.94 1.79 -12.07
C ALA A 334 15.75 2.96 -12.70
N TRP A 335 15.93 4.05 -11.96
CA TRP A 335 16.69 5.22 -12.45
C TRP A 335 18.20 4.95 -12.57
N THR A 336 18.75 4.16 -11.64
CA THR A 336 20.19 3.84 -11.60
C THR A 336 20.55 2.55 -12.32
N GLY A 337 19.56 1.72 -12.67
CA GLY A 337 19.76 0.43 -13.37
C GLY A 337 20.46 -0.63 -12.52
N ARG A 338 20.41 -0.53 -11.18
CA ARG A 338 21.07 -1.46 -10.24
C ARG A 338 20.12 -1.94 -9.13
N GLU A 339 20.49 -3.04 -8.49
CA GLU A 339 19.89 -3.46 -7.23
C GLU A 339 20.19 -2.43 -6.14
N VAL A 340 19.20 -2.16 -5.28
CA VAL A 340 19.30 -1.26 -4.13
C VAL A 340 18.78 -1.95 -2.87
N SER A 341 19.25 -1.49 -1.71
CA SER A 341 18.65 -1.88 -0.42
C SER A 341 17.24 -1.33 -0.27
N ASN A 342 16.44 -1.95 0.58
CA ASN A 342 15.17 -1.40 1.03
C ASN A 342 15.16 -1.33 2.57
N PRO A 343 15.08 -0.11 3.15
CA PRO A 343 15.01 1.20 2.48
C PRO A 343 16.29 1.54 1.69
N CYS A 344 16.14 2.27 0.60
CA CYS A 344 17.27 2.85 -0.13
C CYS A 344 17.86 4.05 0.60
N ASP A 345 19.04 4.53 0.17
CA ASP A 345 19.60 5.76 0.68
C ASP A 345 18.68 6.96 0.38
N PRO A 346 18.14 7.67 1.39
CA PRO A 346 17.16 8.73 1.19
C PRO A 346 17.76 9.98 0.53
N GLU A 347 19.06 10.23 0.67
CA GLU A 347 19.71 11.39 0.06
C GLU A 347 20.04 11.10 -1.42
N GLU A 348 20.46 9.88 -1.75
CA GLU A 348 20.61 9.47 -3.15
C GLU A 348 19.27 9.51 -3.88
N TYR A 349 18.20 8.98 -3.27
CA TYR A 349 16.86 9.06 -3.82
C TYR A 349 16.41 10.50 -4.07
N ALA A 350 16.60 11.38 -3.07
CA ALA A 350 16.22 12.80 -3.19
C ALA A 350 16.99 13.51 -4.31
N ALA A 351 18.28 13.21 -4.46
CA ALA A 351 19.10 13.79 -5.51
C ALA A 351 18.63 13.38 -6.91
N GLU A 352 18.34 12.09 -7.13
CA GLU A 352 17.82 11.60 -8.42
C GLU A 352 16.41 12.14 -8.71
N LEU A 353 15.53 12.16 -7.73
CA LEU A 353 14.19 12.75 -7.87
C LEU A 353 14.26 14.22 -8.25
N ASN A 354 15.14 15.00 -7.62
CA ASN A 354 15.30 16.43 -7.90
C ASN A 354 15.75 16.68 -9.36
N LYS A 355 16.62 15.85 -9.92
CA LYS A 355 17.00 15.92 -11.35
C LYS A 355 15.78 15.75 -12.27
N LEU A 356 14.86 14.85 -11.93
CA LEU A 356 13.62 14.63 -12.67
C LEU A 356 12.65 15.80 -12.54
N ILE A 357 12.53 16.39 -11.35
CA ILE A 357 11.73 17.60 -11.10
C ILE A 357 12.27 18.79 -11.91
N GLU A 358 13.60 18.98 -11.90
CA GLU A 358 14.26 20.04 -12.71
C GLU A 358 14.01 19.83 -14.21
N ALA A 359 14.20 18.60 -14.70
CA ALA A 359 13.96 18.27 -16.11
C ALA A 359 12.51 18.43 -16.53
N GLU A 360 11.56 18.15 -15.63
CA GLU A 360 10.14 18.34 -15.84
C GLU A 360 9.77 19.84 -15.92
N GLY A 361 10.39 20.67 -15.08
CA GLY A 361 10.25 22.14 -15.08
C GLY A 361 8.84 22.66 -14.70
N LYS A 362 7.99 21.82 -14.10
CA LYS A 362 6.60 22.19 -13.73
C LYS A 362 6.48 22.65 -12.27
N PHE A 363 7.33 22.15 -11.40
CA PHE A 363 7.35 22.43 -9.97
C PHE A 363 8.76 22.77 -9.49
N PRO A 364 8.90 23.53 -8.40
CA PRO A 364 10.22 23.80 -7.82
C PRO A 364 10.85 22.53 -7.25
N VAL A 365 12.18 22.45 -7.29
CA VAL A 365 12.96 21.45 -6.58
C VAL A 365 12.73 21.61 -5.08
N ARG A 366 12.72 20.50 -4.35
CA ARG A 366 12.46 20.46 -2.90
C ARG A 366 13.72 20.04 -2.15
N GLU A 367 14.05 20.78 -1.11
CA GLU A 367 15.15 20.48 -0.18
C GLU A 367 14.88 19.28 0.72
#